data_277f943f629ef879859f2b447ee1effc
#
_entry.id   277f943f629ef879859f2b447ee1effc
#
_cell.length_a   1.000
_cell.length_b   1.000
_cell.length_c   1.000
_cell.angle_alpha   90.00
_cell.angle_beta   90.00
_cell.angle_gamma   90.00
#
_symmetry.space_group_name_H-M   'P 1'
#
loop_
_entity.id
_entity.type
_entity.pdbx_description
1 polymer ?
#
loop_
_entity_poly.entity_id
_entity_poly.type
_entity_poly.pdbx_seq_one_letter_code
_entity_poly.pdbx_strand_id
1 'polypeptide(L)'
;MNTNNSVPAPPFHCDDTTDLLPYLQGMIGEIKKSGCTRFLSITLETGYSDPLAILEEIHRPGQAVCYLERPATEFSIACGGLVAEAAFSGEKRFSQAKNWANSIFEMTPIVGNHKFPGTGPTLFIAATFESESTREVSPKPLQVFLPRWQVLRKGGQNFIIYNTEMNAVSSPAS
;
A
#
# COMPACT_ATOMS: atom_id res chain seq x y z
N MET A 1 29.72 22.32 9.10
CA MET A 1 28.86 22.67 7.97
C MET A 1 27.81 21.57 7.89
N ASN A 2 26.66 21.81 8.52
CA ASN A 2 25.53 20.89 8.50
C ASN A 2 24.72 21.13 7.22
N THR A 3 24.86 20.26 6.23
CA THR A 3 23.91 20.22 5.13
C THR A 3 22.71 19.45 5.59
N ASN A 4 21.67 20.18 6.02
CA ASN A 4 20.32 19.65 6.16
C ASN A 4 19.86 19.14 4.78
N ASN A 5 20.03 17.84 4.54
CA ASN A 5 19.29 17.16 3.48
C ASN A 5 17.85 16.94 3.98
N SER A 6 17.08 18.02 4.04
CA SER A 6 15.63 17.91 4.13
C SER A 6 15.15 17.37 2.78
N VAL A 7 14.86 16.08 2.74
CA VAL A 7 14.03 15.51 1.67
C VAL A 7 12.74 16.32 1.69
N PRO A 8 12.36 17.00 0.60
CA PRO A 8 11.10 17.73 0.58
C PRO A 8 9.99 16.74 0.90
N ALA A 9 9.16 17.09 1.88
CA ALA A 9 7.94 16.35 2.15
C ALA A 9 7.14 16.24 0.84
N PRO A 10 6.58 15.07 0.50
CA PRO A 10 5.83 14.92 -0.73
C PRO A 10 4.55 15.72 -0.63
N PRO A 11 4.38 16.80 -1.40
CA PRO A 11 3.11 17.48 -1.50
C PRO A 11 2.39 17.00 -2.74
N PHE A 12 2.08 15.74 -2.91
CA PHE A 12 1.52 15.40 -4.20
C PHE A 12 0.37 14.42 -4.06
N HIS A 13 -0.82 15.01 -3.98
CA HIS A 13 -2.05 14.36 -4.37
C HIS A 13 -2.43 14.92 -5.74
N CYS A 14 -2.38 14.11 -6.77
CA CYS A 14 -2.93 14.43 -8.07
C CYS A 14 -4.37 13.90 -8.08
N ASP A 15 -5.34 14.78 -8.09
CA ASP A 15 -6.77 14.43 -8.11
C ASP A 15 -7.22 13.90 -9.48
N ASP A 16 -6.44 14.17 -10.54
CA ASP A 16 -6.78 13.82 -11.92
C ASP A 16 -5.74 12.85 -12.53
N THR A 17 -6.24 11.80 -13.16
CA THR A 17 -5.41 10.83 -13.88
C THR A 17 -4.88 11.35 -15.22
N THR A 18 -5.40 12.46 -15.73
CA THR A 18 -4.91 13.10 -16.98
C THR A 18 -3.48 13.61 -16.84
N ASP A 19 -3.07 14.03 -15.64
CA ASP A 19 -1.72 14.50 -15.36
C ASP A 19 -0.77 13.42 -14.84
N LEU A 20 -1.21 12.16 -14.85
CA LEU A 20 -0.45 11.04 -14.27
C LEU A 20 0.91 10.88 -14.94
N LEU A 21 0.98 10.93 -16.28
CA LEU A 21 2.22 10.66 -17.00
C LEU A 21 3.31 11.73 -16.75
N PRO A 22 3.03 13.04 -16.83
CA PRO A 22 3.99 14.08 -16.44
C PRO A 22 4.44 13.93 -14.98
N TYR A 23 3.51 13.62 -14.08
CA TYR A 23 3.79 13.39 -12.67
C TYR A 23 4.77 12.22 -12.46
N LEU A 24 4.51 11.06 -13.09
CA LEU A 24 5.38 9.90 -13.03
C LEU A 24 6.78 10.19 -13.58
N GLN A 25 6.87 10.93 -14.69
CA GLN A 25 8.16 11.32 -15.27
C GLN A 25 8.96 12.21 -14.30
N GLY A 26 8.31 13.17 -13.65
CA GLY A 26 8.92 14.01 -12.62
C GLY A 26 9.45 13.20 -11.45
N MET A 27 8.63 12.28 -10.92
CA MET A 27 8.99 11.42 -9.79
C MET A 27 10.16 10.48 -10.14
N ILE A 28 10.15 9.88 -11.33
CA ILE A 28 11.27 9.05 -11.80
C ILE A 28 12.55 9.88 -11.92
N GLY A 29 12.44 11.13 -12.38
CA GLY A 29 13.57 12.06 -12.44
C GLY A 29 14.19 12.33 -11.06
N GLU A 30 13.36 12.52 -10.04
CA GLU A 30 13.82 12.70 -8.66
C GLU A 30 14.45 11.43 -8.08
N ILE A 31 13.83 10.25 -8.32
CA ILE A 31 14.35 8.96 -7.88
C ILE A 31 15.73 8.69 -8.50
N LYS A 32 15.90 8.96 -9.79
CA LYS A 32 17.20 8.82 -10.48
C LYS A 32 18.28 9.72 -9.90
N LYS A 33 17.92 10.93 -9.45
CA LYS A 33 18.85 11.88 -8.85
C LYS A 33 19.22 11.51 -7.41
N SER A 34 18.25 11.08 -6.63
CA SER A 34 18.42 10.78 -5.20
C SER A 34 18.89 9.35 -4.94
N GLY A 35 18.68 8.42 -5.87
CA GLY A 35 18.89 6.98 -5.67
C GLY A 35 17.92 6.32 -4.67
N CYS A 36 16.92 7.07 -4.21
CA CYS A 36 15.97 6.58 -3.21
C CYS A 36 14.81 5.84 -3.86
N THR A 37 14.43 4.70 -3.31
CA THR A 37 13.18 4.03 -3.66
C THR A 37 11.99 4.83 -3.14
N ARG A 38 10.93 4.91 -3.92
CA ARG A 38 9.64 5.46 -3.56
C ARG A 38 8.55 4.43 -3.82
N PHE A 39 7.42 4.60 -3.17
CA PHE A 39 6.20 3.89 -3.52
C PHE A 39 5.25 4.83 -4.27
N LEU A 40 4.25 4.28 -4.90
CA LEU A 40 3.17 5.02 -5.55
C LEU A 40 1.87 4.26 -5.30
N SER A 41 0.83 4.99 -4.94
CA SER A 41 -0.53 4.46 -4.82
C SER A 41 -1.45 5.17 -5.81
N ILE A 42 -2.13 4.42 -6.66
CA ILE A 42 -3.08 4.94 -7.64
C ILE A 42 -4.46 4.43 -7.26
N THR A 43 -5.40 5.35 -7.07
CA THR A 43 -6.80 5.04 -6.75
C THR A 43 -7.71 5.43 -7.90
N LEU A 44 -8.46 4.47 -8.39
CA LEU A 44 -9.47 4.64 -9.45
C LEU A 44 -10.84 4.28 -8.90
N GLU A 45 -11.81 5.17 -9.08
CA GLU A 45 -13.21 4.81 -8.89
C GLU A 45 -13.68 3.95 -10.06
N THR A 46 -14.49 2.92 -9.77
CA THR A 46 -14.97 1.98 -10.77
C THR A 46 -16.46 1.76 -10.63
N GLY A 47 -17.08 1.17 -11.65
CA GLY A 47 -18.44 0.65 -11.56
C GLY A 47 -18.55 -0.45 -10.51
N TYR A 48 -19.72 -1.08 -10.41
CA TYR A 48 -19.93 -2.16 -9.44
C TYR A 48 -18.85 -3.24 -9.55
N SER A 49 -18.25 -3.57 -8.43
CA SER A 49 -17.29 -4.65 -8.31
C SER A 49 -17.53 -5.41 -7.00
N ASP A 50 -17.47 -6.73 -7.06
CA ASP A 50 -17.46 -7.57 -5.87
C ASP A 50 -16.02 -7.92 -5.51
N PRO A 51 -15.49 -7.40 -4.38
CA PRO A 51 -14.11 -7.66 -3.99
C PRO A 51 -13.78 -9.15 -3.82
N LEU A 52 -14.73 -9.96 -3.34
CA LEU A 52 -14.51 -11.40 -3.18
C LEU A 52 -14.41 -12.11 -4.52
N ALA A 53 -15.31 -11.82 -5.46
CA ALA A 53 -15.27 -12.40 -6.79
C ALA A 53 -13.99 -12.04 -7.54
N ILE A 54 -13.54 -10.78 -7.42
CA ILE A 54 -12.26 -10.36 -8.01
C ILE A 54 -11.09 -11.10 -7.36
N LEU A 55 -11.10 -11.28 -6.03
CA LEU A 55 -10.07 -12.03 -5.33
C LEU A 55 -9.99 -13.47 -5.84
N GLU A 56 -11.13 -14.16 -5.99
CA GLU A 56 -11.19 -15.53 -6.48
C GLU A 56 -10.65 -15.66 -7.91
N GLU A 57 -10.92 -14.68 -8.77
CA GLU A 57 -10.47 -14.68 -10.16
C GLU A 57 -8.96 -14.44 -10.32
N ILE A 58 -8.40 -13.48 -9.57
CA ILE A 58 -7.01 -13.04 -9.77
C ILE A 58 -6.01 -13.64 -8.79
N HIS A 59 -6.48 -14.33 -7.74
CA HIS A 59 -5.61 -14.99 -6.77
C HIS A 59 -4.70 -16.02 -7.45
N ARG A 60 -3.42 -16.04 -7.03
CA ARG A 60 -2.44 -17.06 -7.40
C ARG A 60 -1.98 -17.81 -6.15
N PRO A 61 -1.81 -19.14 -6.21
CA PRO A 61 -1.28 -19.91 -5.09
C PRO A 61 0.07 -19.34 -4.61
N GLY A 62 0.21 -19.23 -3.30
CA GLY A 62 1.43 -18.69 -2.67
C GLY A 62 1.51 -17.18 -2.56
N GLN A 63 0.55 -16.44 -3.10
CA GLN A 63 0.47 -14.99 -2.89
C GLN A 63 -0.17 -14.66 -1.54
N ALA A 64 0.34 -13.61 -0.89
CA ALA A 64 -0.34 -13.00 0.23
C ALA A 64 -1.65 -12.38 -0.24
N VAL A 65 -2.76 -12.73 0.40
CA VAL A 65 -4.09 -12.20 0.14
C VAL A 65 -4.82 -11.93 1.45
N CYS A 66 -5.73 -10.98 1.43
CA CYS A 66 -6.63 -10.72 2.55
C CYS A 66 -8.00 -10.31 2.02
N TYR A 67 -9.03 -10.78 2.69
CA TYR A 67 -10.40 -10.34 2.51
C TYR A 67 -10.99 -9.97 3.86
N LEU A 68 -11.65 -8.83 3.92
CA LEU A 68 -12.36 -8.35 5.10
C LEU A 68 -13.71 -7.78 4.66
N GLU A 69 -14.76 -8.19 5.35
CA GLU A 69 -16.12 -7.71 5.11
C GLU A 69 -16.80 -7.31 6.42
N ARG A 70 -17.58 -6.23 6.36
CA ARG A 70 -18.48 -5.76 7.41
C ARG A 70 -19.82 -5.40 6.78
N PRO A 71 -20.74 -6.36 6.62
CA PRO A 71 -22.01 -6.15 5.93
C PRO A 71 -22.84 -5.02 6.53
N ALA A 72 -22.86 -4.87 7.85
CA ALA A 72 -23.60 -3.82 8.55
C ALA A 72 -23.19 -2.39 8.18
N THR A 73 -22.02 -2.20 7.58
CA THR A 73 -21.51 -0.90 7.14
C THR A 73 -21.26 -0.84 5.64
N GLU A 74 -21.79 -1.82 4.89
CA GLU A 74 -21.58 -1.96 3.44
C GLU A 74 -20.09 -1.83 3.05
N PHE A 75 -19.23 -2.40 3.89
CA PHE A 75 -17.79 -2.36 3.69
C PHE A 75 -17.27 -3.75 3.33
N SER A 76 -16.54 -3.84 2.23
CA SER A 76 -15.72 -5.00 1.90
C SER A 76 -14.44 -4.57 1.19
N ILE A 77 -13.35 -5.25 1.50
CA ILE A 77 -12.06 -5.03 0.89
C ILE A 77 -11.37 -6.36 0.63
N ALA A 78 -10.86 -6.52 -0.58
CA ALA A 78 -9.97 -7.60 -0.96
C ALA A 78 -8.62 -7.02 -1.35
N CYS A 79 -7.55 -7.74 -1.09
CA CYS A 79 -6.22 -7.33 -1.52
C CYS A 79 -5.32 -8.52 -1.82
N GLY A 80 -4.27 -8.30 -2.60
CA GLY A 80 -3.30 -9.32 -2.92
C GLY A 80 -1.99 -8.80 -3.48
N GLY A 81 -1.03 -9.74 -3.54
CA GLY A 81 0.36 -9.45 -3.88
C GLY A 81 1.07 -8.62 -2.82
N LEU A 82 2.38 -8.49 -2.96
CA LEU A 82 3.22 -7.72 -2.04
C LEU A 82 3.99 -6.63 -2.78
N VAL A 83 4.03 -5.44 -2.20
CA VAL A 83 4.90 -4.34 -2.61
C VAL A 83 5.98 -4.12 -1.55
N ALA A 84 5.57 -4.10 -0.30
CA ALA A 84 6.47 -4.00 0.85
C ALA A 84 5.92 -4.82 2.02
N GLU A 85 6.80 -5.42 2.80
CA GLU A 85 6.45 -6.14 4.01
C GLU A 85 7.49 -5.95 5.11
N ALA A 86 7.07 -6.09 6.35
CA ALA A 86 7.95 -6.16 7.50
C ALA A 86 7.36 -7.08 8.56
N ALA A 87 8.23 -7.69 9.36
CA ALA A 87 7.84 -8.53 10.48
C ALA A 87 8.55 -8.08 11.74
N PHE A 88 7.84 -8.10 12.85
CA PHE A 88 8.30 -7.65 14.15
C PHE A 88 7.97 -8.67 15.23
N SER A 89 8.81 -8.73 16.26
CA SER A 89 8.64 -9.58 17.44
C SER A 89 8.92 -8.79 18.73
N GLY A 90 8.62 -9.41 19.86
CA GLY A 90 8.84 -8.82 21.17
C GLY A 90 7.76 -7.83 21.60
N GLU A 91 7.93 -7.29 22.80
CA GLU A 91 6.96 -6.38 23.41
C GLU A 91 6.73 -5.08 22.62
N LYS A 92 7.76 -4.62 21.89
CA LYS A 92 7.72 -3.38 21.10
C LYS A 92 7.24 -3.56 19.66
N ARG A 93 6.80 -4.76 19.27
CA ARG A 93 6.45 -5.10 17.88
C ARG A 93 5.40 -4.14 17.27
N PHE A 94 4.40 -3.70 18.04
CA PHE A 94 3.38 -2.76 17.54
C PHE A 94 3.92 -1.35 17.33
N SER A 95 4.79 -0.86 18.22
CA SER A 95 5.40 0.46 18.04
C SER A 95 6.41 0.46 16.89
N GLN A 96 7.15 -0.62 16.69
CA GLN A 96 8.03 -0.78 15.53
C GLN A 96 7.24 -0.84 14.23
N ALA A 97 6.14 -1.61 14.20
CA ALA A 97 5.23 -1.68 13.05
C ALA A 97 4.63 -0.31 12.72
N LYS A 98 4.21 0.47 13.73
CA LYS A 98 3.71 1.83 13.54
C LYS A 98 4.76 2.74 12.92
N ASN A 99 6.00 2.70 13.39
CA ASN A 99 7.09 3.51 12.84
C ASN A 99 7.38 3.13 11.39
N TRP A 100 7.42 1.84 11.08
CA TRP A 100 7.57 1.36 9.72
C TRP A 100 6.41 1.78 8.82
N ALA A 101 5.16 1.65 9.30
CA ALA A 101 3.98 2.09 8.57
C ALA A 101 4.02 3.58 8.22
N ASN A 102 4.41 4.43 9.18
CA ASN A 102 4.58 5.87 8.94
C ASN A 102 5.62 6.13 7.85
N SER A 103 6.77 5.45 7.88
CA SER A 103 7.78 5.61 6.84
C SER A 103 7.28 5.20 5.45
N ILE A 104 6.47 4.14 5.36
CA ILE A 104 5.83 3.75 4.09
C ILE A 104 4.88 4.84 3.59
N PHE A 105 4.01 5.36 4.46
CA PHE A 105 3.06 6.42 4.06
C PHE A 105 3.77 7.70 3.64
N GLU A 106 4.83 8.11 4.34
CA GLU A 106 5.64 9.28 3.98
C GLU A 106 6.33 9.13 2.61
N MET A 107 6.65 7.91 2.22
CA MET A 107 7.29 7.61 0.93
C MET A 107 6.29 7.29 -0.19
N THR A 108 4.96 7.34 0.07
CA THR A 108 3.94 6.88 -0.87
C THR A 108 3.04 8.05 -1.29
N PRO A 109 3.38 8.78 -2.36
CA PRO A 109 2.45 9.69 -2.99
C PRO A 109 1.21 8.96 -3.51
N ILE A 110 0.10 9.67 -3.51
CA ILE A 110 -1.20 9.13 -3.89
C ILE A 110 -1.73 9.89 -5.09
N VAL A 111 -2.23 9.15 -6.08
CA VAL A 111 -2.85 9.68 -7.30
C VAL A 111 -4.28 9.19 -7.40
N GLY A 112 -5.17 10.05 -7.87
CA GLY A 112 -6.59 9.76 -8.10
C GLY A 112 -7.46 10.02 -6.86
N ASN A 113 -8.61 9.37 -6.77
CA ASN A 113 -9.61 9.64 -5.73
C ASN A 113 -9.17 9.14 -4.34
N HIS A 114 -8.39 9.95 -3.65
CA HIS A 114 -7.83 9.63 -2.32
C HIS A 114 -8.60 10.24 -1.15
N LYS A 115 -9.62 11.08 -1.42
CA LYS A 115 -10.39 11.79 -0.39
C LYS A 115 -11.48 10.91 0.23
N PHE A 116 -11.84 9.81 -0.42
CA PHE A 116 -12.83 8.90 0.12
C PHE A 116 -12.21 8.01 1.22
N PRO A 117 -12.87 7.84 2.38
CA PRO A 117 -12.33 7.09 3.50
C PRO A 117 -12.08 5.61 3.16
N GLY A 118 -10.84 5.18 3.19
CA GLY A 118 -10.39 3.82 2.87
C GLY A 118 -9.72 3.70 1.50
N THR A 119 -9.65 4.77 0.71
CA THR A 119 -8.86 4.83 -0.52
C THR A 119 -7.39 5.18 -0.22
N GLY A 120 -6.53 5.01 -1.22
CA GLY A 120 -5.09 5.15 -1.07
C GLY A 120 -4.41 3.90 -0.48
N PRO A 121 -3.13 4.00 -0.12
CA PRO A 121 -2.37 2.87 0.39
C PRO A 121 -2.94 2.41 1.74
N THR A 122 -3.28 1.13 1.84
CA THR A 122 -3.74 0.51 3.08
C THR A 122 -2.78 -0.60 3.47
N LEU A 123 -2.28 -0.55 4.71
CA LEU A 123 -1.44 -1.60 5.26
C LEU A 123 -2.29 -2.63 6.00
N PHE A 124 -2.02 -3.89 5.73
CA PHE A 124 -2.65 -5.01 6.40
C PHE A 124 -1.72 -5.56 7.47
N ILE A 125 -2.29 -5.87 8.63
CA ILE A 125 -1.55 -6.33 9.79
C ILE A 125 -2.14 -7.66 10.26
N ALA A 126 -1.27 -8.66 10.39
CA ALA A 126 -1.57 -9.91 11.06
C ALA A 126 -0.68 -10.03 12.30
N ALA A 127 -1.28 -10.36 13.44
CA ALA A 127 -0.54 -10.50 14.69
C ALA A 127 -1.03 -11.73 15.48
N THR A 128 -0.10 -12.41 16.12
CA THR A 128 -0.41 -13.43 17.13
C THR A 128 -0.60 -12.76 18.50
N PHE A 129 -1.25 -13.48 19.42
CA PHE A 129 -1.35 -13.03 20.81
C PHE A 129 0.02 -13.02 21.51
N GLU A 130 0.86 -14.00 21.18
CA GLU A 130 2.21 -14.13 21.72
C GLU A 130 3.15 -13.12 21.05
N SER A 131 4.07 -12.56 21.85
CA SER A 131 5.05 -11.59 21.37
C SER A 131 6.26 -12.22 20.70
N GLU A 132 6.51 -13.51 20.99
CA GLU A 132 7.65 -14.27 20.47
C GLU A 132 7.15 -15.51 19.72
N SER A 133 7.88 -15.91 18.69
CA SER A 133 7.64 -17.18 18.00
C SER A 133 8.50 -18.27 18.65
N THR A 134 7.85 -19.29 19.15
CA THR A 134 8.54 -20.46 19.76
C THR A 134 8.88 -21.55 18.74
N ARG A 135 8.48 -21.39 17.48
CA ARG A 135 8.67 -22.38 16.41
C ARG A 135 9.20 -21.74 15.14
N GLU A 136 10.13 -22.38 14.45
CA GLU A 136 10.70 -21.91 13.18
C GLU A 136 9.66 -21.75 12.05
N VAL A 137 8.57 -22.52 12.10
CA VAL A 137 7.50 -22.54 11.08
C VAL A 137 6.23 -21.81 11.56
N SER A 138 6.28 -21.10 12.68
CA SER A 138 5.14 -20.38 13.24
C SER A 138 4.94 -19.05 12.48
N PRO A 139 3.69 -18.55 12.37
CA PRO A 139 3.48 -17.21 11.85
C PRO A 139 4.31 -16.20 12.64
N LYS A 140 4.85 -15.20 11.98
CA LYS A 140 5.57 -14.10 12.63
C LYS A 140 4.68 -13.45 13.69
N PRO A 141 5.19 -13.09 14.88
CA PRO A 141 4.38 -12.48 15.93
C PRO A 141 3.62 -11.22 15.51
N LEU A 142 4.16 -10.48 14.57
CA LEU A 142 3.47 -9.42 13.87
C LEU A 142 4.04 -9.30 12.46
N GLN A 143 3.17 -9.28 11.48
CA GLN A 143 3.51 -9.06 10.08
C GLN A 143 2.65 -7.92 9.55
N VAL A 144 3.29 -7.00 8.82
CA VAL A 144 2.64 -5.86 8.16
C VAL A 144 3.02 -5.90 6.70
N PHE A 145 2.06 -5.63 5.82
CA PHE A 145 2.36 -5.55 4.39
C PHE A 145 1.53 -4.50 3.65
N LEU A 146 2.13 -3.94 2.61
CA LEU A 146 1.48 -3.12 1.60
C LEU A 146 1.15 -4.03 0.40
N PRO A 147 -0.13 -4.30 0.12
CA PRO A 147 -0.51 -5.12 -1.02
C PRO A 147 -0.27 -4.40 -2.34
N ARG A 148 -0.11 -5.16 -3.43
CA ARG A 148 0.04 -4.62 -4.77
C ARG A 148 -1.26 -4.06 -5.32
N TRP A 149 -2.37 -4.73 -5.04
CA TRP A 149 -3.70 -4.31 -5.45
C TRP A 149 -4.70 -4.47 -4.30
N GLN A 150 -5.69 -3.62 -4.34
CA GLN A 150 -6.82 -3.65 -3.41
C GLN A 150 -8.09 -3.33 -4.19
N VAL A 151 -9.19 -3.97 -3.83
CA VAL A 151 -10.54 -3.65 -4.31
C VAL A 151 -11.37 -3.31 -3.09
N LEU A 152 -11.85 -2.08 -3.04
CA LEU A 152 -12.65 -1.55 -1.93
C LEU A 152 -14.08 -1.30 -2.41
N ARG A 153 -15.06 -1.81 -1.68
CA ARG A 153 -16.45 -1.42 -1.77
C ARG A 153 -16.91 -0.87 -0.44
N LYS A 154 -17.47 0.33 -0.46
CA LYS A 154 -17.94 1.00 0.75
C LYS A 154 -19.04 2.01 0.45
N GLY A 155 -20.20 1.87 1.13
CA GLY A 155 -21.33 2.82 0.99
C GLY A 155 -21.78 2.99 -0.47
N GLY A 156 -21.84 1.90 -1.23
CA GLY A 156 -22.25 1.92 -2.65
C GLY A 156 -21.17 2.35 -3.64
N GLN A 157 -20.01 2.85 -3.19
CA GLN A 157 -18.88 3.23 -4.04
C GLN A 157 -17.84 2.11 -4.13
N ASN A 158 -17.17 2.01 -5.26
CA ASN A 158 -16.21 0.96 -5.55
C ASN A 158 -14.92 1.57 -6.08
N PHE A 159 -13.79 1.08 -5.58
CA PHE A 159 -12.46 1.58 -5.93
C PHE A 159 -11.50 0.43 -6.18
N ILE A 160 -10.61 0.63 -7.14
CA ILE A 160 -9.42 -0.18 -7.32
C ILE A 160 -8.22 0.67 -6.91
N ILE A 161 -7.40 0.13 -6.03
CA ILE A 161 -6.16 0.77 -5.59
C ILE A 161 -5.01 -0.12 -6.04
N TYR A 162 -4.06 0.47 -6.75
CA TYR A 162 -2.85 -0.21 -7.17
C TYR A 162 -1.64 0.45 -6.54
N ASN A 163 -0.81 -0.34 -5.86
CA ASN A 163 0.43 0.12 -5.25
C ASN A 163 1.62 -0.49 -5.99
N THR A 164 2.66 0.29 -6.17
CA THR A 164 3.90 -0.16 -6.82
C THR A 164 5.12 0.47 -6.18
N GLU A 165 6.23 -0.24 -6.25
CA GLU A 165 7.54 0.30 -5.94
C GLU A 165 8.13 0.97 -7.18
N MET A 166 8.72 2.14 -7.00
CA MET A 166 9.41 2.89 -8.03
C MET A 166 10.87 3.08 -7.62
N ASN A 167 11.75 2.70 -8.51
CA ASN A 167 13.20 2.77 -8.34
C ASN A 167 13.86 3.40 -9.57
N ALA A 168 15.18 3.55 -9.54
CA ALA A 168 15.93 4.21 -10.62
C ALA A 168 15.85 3.50 -11.99
N VAL A 169 15.40 2.23 -12.01
CA VAL A 169 15.24 1.42 -13.23
C VAL A 169 13.80 1.48 -13.76
N SER A 170 12.86 2.01 -12.97
CA SER A 170 11.46 2.11 -13.38
C SER A 170 11.30 2.98 -14.63
N SER A 171 10.47 2.53 -15.55
CA SER A 171 10.12 3.25 -16.77
C SER A 171 8.62 3.57 -16.77
N PRO A 172 8.21 4.74 -17.23
CA PRO A 172 6.79 5.09 -17.32
C PRO A 172 6.02 4.26 -18.37
N ALA A 173 6.73 3.45 -19.17
CA ALA A 173 6.15 2.59 -20.21
C ALA A 173 6.00 1.11 -19.78
N SER A 174 6.28 0.77 -18.52
CA SER A 174 6.16 -0.59 -18.00
C SER A 174 4.88 -0.80 -17.20
#